data_1a91e10333cd07ec3d0a1ab666c30b13
#
_entry.id   1a91e10333cd07ec3d0a1ab666c30b13
#
_cell.length_a   1.000
_cell.length_b   1.000
_cell.length_c   1.000
_cell.angle_alpha   90.00
_cell.angle_beta   90.00
_cell.angle_gamma   90.00
#
_symmetry.space_group_name_H-M   'P 1'
#
loop_
_entity.id
_entity.type
_entity.pdbx_description
1 polymer ?
#
loop_
_entity_poly.entity_id
_entity_poly.type
_entity_poly.pdbx_seq_one_letter_code
_entity_poly.pdbx_strand_id
1 'polypeptide(L)'
;RSSAASDVYKRQGFLDVEVEGEKKHIRITRAHMEEDAGKLVHHGNSITDSDYSLVDYNRTGTPLLEIVSEPDMRSAKEAVAYMEKLRAILQYVEISDCRMEEGSLRCDANVSVRPIGQKELGTKTEIKNINSFRGVERAIEYEALRQAELLEEGGKIIQETRTWDEKEGITKSMRSKEEANDYRYFPCLLYTSPSPRDTERS
;
A
#
# COMPACT_ATOMS: atom_id res chain seq x y z
N ARG A 1 -16.04 -14.92 -11.14
CA ARG A 1 -16.89 -14.81 -9.91
C ARG A 1 -16.40 -13.75 -8.90
N SER A 2 -15.27 -13.08 -9.12
CA SER A 2 -14.72 -12.09 -8.19
C SER A 2 -15.23 -10.66 -8.40
N SER A 3 -15.78 -10.32 -9.55
CA SER A 3 -16.21 -8.95 -9.84
C SER A 3 -17.50 -8.48 -9.11
N ALA A 4 -18.32 -9.41 -8.63
CA ALA A 4 -19.54 -9.06 -7.89
C ALA A 4 -19.30 -8.79 -6.39
N ALA A 5 -18.15 -9.19 -5.85
CA ALA A 5 -17.82 -8.98 -4.43
C ALA A 5 -17.27 -7.58 -4.15
N SER A 6 -16.70 -6.89 -5.16
CA SER A 6 -16.08 -5.58 -4.97
C SER A 6 -17.06 -4.44 -4.69
N ASP A 7 -18.33 -4.59 -5.06
CA ASP A 7 -19.34 -3.52 -4.92
C ASP A 7 -20.04 -3.49 -3.55
N VAL A 8 -19.89 -4.51 -2.71
CA VAL A 8 -20.65 -4.65 -1.46
C VAL A 8 -20.05 -3.84 -0.29
N TYR A 9 -18.81 -3.35 -0.37
CA TYR A 9 -18.08 -2.82 0.78
C TYR A 9 -17.84 -1.31 0.77
N LYS A 10 -18.66 -0.52 0.11
CA LYS A 10 -18.62 0.96 0.19
C LYS A 10 -19.25 1.53 1.46
N ARG A 11 -19.12 0.88 2.62
CA ARG A 11 -19.40 1.54 3.89
C ARG A 11 -18.13 2.17 4.39
N GLN A 12 -18.06 3.50 4.40
CA GLN A 12 -16.98 4.26 5.01
C GLN A 12 -16.92 3.89 6.50
N GLY A 13 -15.85 3.20 6.88
CA GLY A 13 -15.51 2.95 8.27
C GLY A 13 -14.56 4.02 8.79
N PHE A 14 -14.29 4.00 10.07
CA PHE A 14 -13.26 4.83 10.69
C PHE A 14 -12.70 4.15 11.94
N LEU A 15 -11.52 4.58 12.34
CA LEU A 15 -10.91 4.25 13.62
C LEU A 15 -10.58 5.52 14.37
N ASP A 16 -10.99 5.60 15.63
CA ASP A 16 -10.52 6.63 16.55
C ASP A 16 -9.27 6.13 17.24
N VAL A 17 -8.17 6.84 17.11
CA VAL A 17 -6.90 6.56 17.78
C VAL A 17 -6.57 7.69 18.74
N GLU A 18 -5.78 7.40 19.75
CA GLU A 18 -5.30 8.40 20.71
C GLU A 18 -3.78 8.50 20.58
N VAL A 19 -3.29 9.71 20.35
CA VAL A 19 -1.86 10.02 20.22
C VAL A 19 -1.57 11.25 21.05
N GLU A 20 -0.66 11.13 22.01
CA GLU A 20 -0.25 12.24 22.91
C GLU A 20 -1.43 12.91 23.63
N GLY A 21 -2.48 12.13 23.97
CA GLY A 21 -3.69 12.62 24.65
C GLY A 21 -4.74 13.25 23.72
N GLU A 22 -4.46 13.33 22.41
CA GLU A 22 -5.43 13.79 21.43
C GLU A 22 -6.09 12.62 20.71
N LYS A 23 -7.42 12.70 20.55
CA LYS A 23 -8.17 11.75 19.72
C LYS A 23 -8.13 12.16 18.25
N LYS A 24 -7.79 11.21 17.40
CA LYS A 24 -7.76 11.39 15.95
C LYS A 24 -8.75 10.43 15.30
N HIS A 25 -9.61 10.99 14.46
CA HIS A 25 -10.60 10.26 13.68
C HIS A 25 -10.03 9.95 12.29
N ILE A 26 -9.74 8.68 12.01
CA ILE A 26 -9.11 8.24 10.76
C ILE A 26 -10.11 7.41 9.99
N ARG A 27 -10.54 7.92 8.85
CA ARG A 27 -11.52 7.28 7.98
C ARG A 27 -10.87 6.18 7.15
N ILE A 28 -11.66 5.19 6.81
CA ILE A 28 -11.28 4.08 5.94
C ILE A 28 -12.02 4.27 4.61
N THR A 29 -11.27 4.39 3.53
CA THR A 29 -11.80 4.52 2.17
C THR A 29 -12.48 3.24 1.73
N ARG A 30 -11.79 2.10 1.94
CA ARG A 30 -12.27 0.78 1.55
C ARG A 30 -11.56 -0.34 2.31
N ALA A 31 -12.22 -1.47 2.39
CA ALA A 31 -11.63 -2.77 2.66
C ALA A 31 -11.97 -3.67 1.45
N HIS A 32 -10.97 -4.24 0.82
CA HIS A 32 -11.09 -4.97 -0.43
C HIS A 32 -10.48 -6.37 -0.29
N MET A 33 -11.20 -7.39 -0.69
CA MET A 33 -10.70 -8.76 -0.66
C MET A 33 -10.03 -9.12 -1.99
N GLU A 34 -8.86 -9.71 -1.89
CA GLU A 34 -8.04 -10.15 -3.00
C GLU A 34 -7.57 -11.60 -2.77
N GLU A 35 -6.94 -12.16 -3.77
CA GLU A 35 -6.16 -13.40 -3.66
C GLU A 35 -4.69 -13.04 -3.78
N ASP A 36 -3.86 -13.54 -2.84
CA ASP A 36 -2.41 -13.31 -2.90
C ASP A 36 -1.81 -14.00 -4.13
N ALA A 37 -0.89 -13.31 -4.78
CA ALA A 37 -0.23 -13.79 -5.98
C ALA A 37 1.00 -14.65 -5.66
N GLY A 38 1.47 -15.41 -6.65
CA GLY A 38 2.77 -16.06 -6.59
C GLY A 38 3.90 -15.06 -6.48
N LYS A 39 4.97 -15.43 -5.79
CA LYS A 39 6.18 -14.62 -5.64
C LYS A 39 7.20 -15.00 -6.72
N LEU A 40 7.66 -14.00 -7.49
CA LEU A 40 8.79 -14.18 -8.39
C LEU A 40 10.10 -14.13 -7.59
N VAL A 41 10.93 -15.14 -7.77
CA VAL A 41 12.29 -15.21 -7.23
C VAL A 41 13.25 -15.24 -8.41
N HIS A 42 13.95 -14.12 -8.61
CA HIS A 42 14.92 -13.99 -9.69
C HIS A 42 16.25 -14.63 -9.28
N HIS A 43 16.83 -15.43 -10.18
CA HIS A 43 18.14 -16.01 -9.98
C HIS A 43 19.20 -15.11 -10.62
N GLY A 44 19.95 -14.38 -9.80
CA GLY A 44 20.97 -13.42 -10.22
C GLY A 44 21.04 -12.20 -9.28
N ASN A 45 22.01 -11.32 -9.54
CA ASN A 45 22.23 -10.12 -8.73
C ASN A 45 21.31 -8.95 -9.11
N SER A 46 20.61 -9.05 -10.24
CA SER A 46 19.63 -8.05 -10.68
C SER A 46 18.53 -8.70 -11.53
N ILE A 47 17.39 -8.02 -11.66
CA ILE A 47 16.24 -8.47 -12.49
C ILE A 47 16.64 -8.58 -13.97
N THR A 48 17.58 -7.72 -14.42
CA THR A 48 18.05 -7.67 -15.82
C THR A 48 19.12 -8.71 -16.14
N ASP A 49 19.73 -9.32 -15.13
CA ASP A 49 20.85 -10.25 -15.25
C ASP A 49 20.44 -11.70 -14.89
N SER A 50 19.15 -11.96 -14.90
CA SER A 50 18.57 -13.22 -14.51
C SER A 50 18.24 -14.04 -15.75
N ASP A 51 18.89 -15.20 -15.91
CA ASP A 51 18.62 -16.15 -17.00
C ASP A 51 17.23 -16.81 -16.85
N TYR A 52 16.70 -16.89 -15.62
CA TYR A 52 15.38 -17.44 -15.33
C TYR A 52 14.83 -16.92 -14.00
N SER A 53 13.52 -17.01 -13.87
CA SER A 53 12.81 -16.69 -12.63
C SER A 53 12.03 -17.91 -12.15
N LEU A 54 12.12 -18.18 -10.85
CA LEU A 54 11.27 -19.17 -10.20
C LEU A 54 9.99 -18.50 -9.70
N VAL A 55 8.89 -19.21 -9.75
CA VAL A 55 7.61 -18.77 -9.19
C VAL A 55 7.33 -19.59 -7.94
N ASP A 56 7.31 -18.89 -6.79
CA ASP A 56 6.88 -19.49 -5.54
C ASP A 56 5.38 -19.33 -5.39
N TYR A 57 4.66 -20.45 -5.38
CA TYR A 57 3.21 -20.51 -5.28
C TYR A 57 2.69 -20.74 -3.85
N ASN A 58 3.56 -20.77 -2.84
CA ASN A 58 3.15 -21.13 -1.47
C ASN A 58 2.04 -20.22 -0.90
N ARG A 59 1.95 -18.99 -1.38
CA ARG A 59 0.95 -18.01 -0.94
C ARG A 59 -0.16 -17.76 -1.96
N THR A 60 -0.07 -18.35 -3.14
CA THR A 60 -1.03 -18.12 -4.22
C THR A 60 -2.42 -18.60 -3.81
N GLY A 61 -3.41 -17.74 -4.02
CA GLY A 61 -4.79 -18.01 -3.65
C GLY A 61 -5.12 -17.84 -2.17
N THR A 62 -4.13 -17.45 -1.33
CA THR A 62 -4.41 -17.10 0.06
C THR A 62 -5.25 -15.82 0.09
N PRO A 63 -6.37 -15.80 0.85
CA PRO A 63 -7.17 -14.59 0.98
C PRO A 63 -6.34 -13.42 1.53
N LEU A 64 -6.40 -12.28 0.86
CA LEU A 64 -5.74 -11.04 1.24
C LEU A 64 -6.80 -9.95 1.42
N LEU A 65 -6.72 -9.19 2.51
CA LEU A 65 -7.57 -8.04 2.75
C LEU A 65 -6.74 -6.76 2.63
N GLU A 66 -7.03 -5.95 1.61
CA GLU A 66 -6.46 -4.61 1.47
C GLU A 66 -7.35 -3.60 2.21
N ILE A 67 -6.79 -2.86 3.15
CA ILE A 67 -7.46 -1.79 3.89
C ILE A 67 -6.79 -0.47 3.56
N VAL A 68 -7.52 0.46 2.98
CA VAL A 68 -7.02 1.78 2.57
C VAL A 68 -7.65 2.85 3.44
N SER A 69 -6.81 3.63 4.12
CA SER A 69 -7.24 4.80 4.90
C SER A 69 -7.41 6.04 4.01
N GLU A 70 -8.25 6.98 4.45
CA GLU A 70 -8.22 8.34 3.96
C GLU A 70 -6.92 9.04 4.43
N PRO A 71 -6.48 10.13 3.76
CA PRO A 71 -5.28 10.86 4.13
C PRO A 71 -5.52 11.77 5.35
N ASP A 72 -6.04 11.22 6.44
CA ASP A 72 -6.39 11.94 7.66
C ASP A 72 -5.23 12.04 8.65
N MET A 73 -4.24 11.15 8.56
CA MET A 73 -3.07 11.11 9.42
C MET A 73 -2.11 12.28 9.14
N ARG A 74 -1.53 12.85 10.19
CA ARG A 74 -0.64 14.02 10.11
C ARG A 74 0.74 13.77 10.71
N SER A 75 0.97 12.62 11.31
CA SER A 75 2.26 12.22 11.86
C SER A 75 2.52 10.74 11.72
N ALA A 76 3.78 10.34 11.81
CA ALA A 76 4.18 8.94 11.85
C ALA A 76 3.58 8.20 13.07
N LYS A 77 3.48 8.88 14.21
CA LYS A 77 2.86 8.33 15.43
C LYS A 77 1.38 8.02 15.24
N GLU A 78 0.65 8.89 14.52
CA GLU A 78 -0.76 8.62 14.18
C GLU A 78 -0.89 7.38 13.28
N ALA A 79 0.02 7.20 12.32
CA ALA A 79 0.03 6.03 11.45
C ALA A 79 0.31 4.75 12.25
N VAL A 80 1.27 4.75 13.16
CA VAL A 80 1.55 3.61 14.03
C VAL A 80 0.36 3.30 14.94
N ALA A 81 -0.21 4.30 15.60
CA ALA A 81 -1.38 4.11 16.47
C ALA A 81 -2.59 3.55 15.70
N TYR A 82 -2.80 4.02 14.47
CA TYR A 82 -3.83 3.47 13.58
C TYR A 82 -3.58 1.98 13.27
N MET A 83 -2.36 1.63 12.90
CA MET A 83 -2.01 0.25 12.59
C MET A 83 -2.09 -0.68 13.80
N GLU A 84 -1.67 -0.21 14.98
CA GLU A 84 -1.78 -0.98 16.23
C GLU A 84 -3.23 -1.27 16.58
N LYS A 85 -4.10 -0.27 16.45
CA LYS A 85 -5.53 -0.45 16.69
C LYS A 85 -6.17 -1.39 15.68
N LEU A 86 -5.82 -1.24 14.39
CA LEU A 86 -6.29 -2.12 13.33
C LEU A 86 -5.84 -3.56 13.59
N ARG A 87 -4.55 -3.77 13.93
CA ARG A 87 -4.02 -5.08 14.33
C ARG A 87 -4.82 -5.70 15.46
N ALA A 88 -5.07 -4.94 16.53
CA ALA A 88 -5.82 -5.44 17.67
C ALA A 88 -7.24 -5.89 17.29
N ILE A 89 -7.91 -5.15 16.40
CA ILE A 89 -9.23 -5.52 15.89
C ILE A 89 -9.16 -6.82 15.08
N LEU A 90 -8.23 -6.90 14.11
CA LEU A 90 -8.10 -8.06 13.23
C LEU A 90 -7.73 -9.34 14.00
N GLN A 91 -6.89 -9.22 15.03
CA GLN A 91 -6.56 -10.32 15.93
C GLN A 91 -7.76 -10.73 16.80
N TYR A 92 -8.50 -9.75 17.33
CA TYR A 92 -9.67 -10.02 18.18
C TYR A 92 -10.78 -10.75 17.42
N VAL A 93 -10.99 -10.42 16.15
CA VAL A 93 -11.98 -11.10 15.30
C VAL A 93 -11.41 -12.34 14.60
N GLU A 94 -10.18 -12.75 14.94
CA GLU A 94 -9.51 -13.96 14.45
C GLU A 94 -9.35 -14.04 12.92
N ILE A 95 -9.25 -12.87 12.25
CA ILE A 95 -9.04 -12.80 10.78
C ILE A 95 -7.58 -13.06 10.43
N SER A 96 -6.63 -12.54 11.23
CA SER A 96 -5.19 -12.66 10.98
C SER A 96 -4.41 -12.58 12.29
N ASP A 97 -3.25 -13.22 12.35
CA ASP A 97 -2.27 -13.05 13.43
C ASP A 97 -1.50 -11.73 13.34
N CYS A 98 -1.59 -11.04 12.19
CA CYS A 98 -1.04 -9.71 11.95
C CYS A 98 0.45 -9.57 12.30
N ARG A 99 1.28 -10.54 11.91
CA ARG A 99 2.73 -10.50 12.10
C ARG A 99 3.41 -9.90 10.87
N MET A 100 4.02 -8.72 11.03
CA MET A 100 4.71 -8.06 9.92
C MET A 100 5.95 -8.82 9.49
N GLU A 101 6.69 -9.39 10.43
CA GLU A 101 7.91 -10.15 10.20
C GLU A 101 7.66 -11.43 9.37
N GLU A 102 6.48 -12.01 9.51
CA GLU A 102 6.06 -13.20 8.78
C GLU A 102 5.26 -12.87 7.51
N GLY A 103 4.99 -11.58 7.30
CA GLY A 103 4.29 -11.07 6.11
C GLY A 103 2.78 -11.28 6.12
N SER A 104 2.17 -11.67 7.27
CA SER A 104 0.72 -11.73 7.44
C SER A 104 0.07 -10.37 7.70
N LEU A 105 0.87 -9.35 7.99
CA LEU A 105 0.50 -7.94 7.93
C LEU A 105 1.55 -7.20 7.09
N ARG A 106 1.10 -6.38 6.15
CA ARG A 106 1.96 -5.53 5.32
C ARG A 106 1.48 -4.10 5.42
N CYS A 107 2.40 -3.17 5.28
CA CYS A 107 2.09 -1.74 5.26
C CYS A 107 2.81 -1.07 4.10
N ASP A 108 2.05 -0.42 3.25
CA ASP A 108 2.53 0.53 2.26
C ASP A 108 2.14 1.94 2.73
N ALA A 109 3.12 2.80 2.96
CA ALA A 109 2.88 4.15 3.44
C ALA A 109 2.92 5.16 2.29
N ASN A 110 1.85 5.94 2.12
CA ASN A 110 1.82 7.07 1.19
C ASN A 110 2.10 8.35 1.95
N VAL A 111 3.19 9.04 1.61
CA VAL A 111 3.65 10.25 2.28
C VAL A 111 3.67 11.42 1.31
N SER A 112 3.13 12.56 1.73
CA SER A 112 3.26 13.85 1.06
C SER A 112 3.38 14.97 2.08
N VAL A 113 4.14 16.00 1.76
CA VAL A 113 4.27 17.21 2.58
C VAL A 113 3.63 18.41 1.88
N ARG A 114 3.21 19.38 2.68
CA ARG A 114 2.65 20.63 2.19
C ARG A 114 2.93 21.75 3.18
N PRO A 115 2.99 23.02 2.73
CA PRO A 115 3.09 24.17 3.63
C PRO A 115 1.93 24.22 4.63
N ILE A 116 2.21 24.71 5.84
CA ILE A 116 1.18 24.94 6.86
C ILE A 116 0.13 25.91 6.32
N GLY A 117 -1.14 25.53 6.46
CA GLY A 117 -2.29 26.35 5.97
C GLY A 117 -2.74 26.01 4.54
N GLN A 118 -1.96 25.27 3.75
CA GLN A 118 -2.40 24.77 2.45
C GLN A 118 -3.42 23.64 2.63
N LYS A 119 -4.52 23.68 1.88
CA LYS A 119 -5.57 22.64 1.93
C LYS A 119 -5.25 21.45 1.02
N GLU A 120 -4.72 21.72 -0.16
CA GLU A 120 -4.37 20.70 -1.16
C GLU A 120 -3.18 19.88 -0.69
N LEU A 121 -3.27 18.56 -0.87
CA LEU A 121 -2.17 17.65 -0.56
C LEU A 121 -1.03 17.86 -1.57
N GLY A 122 0.20 17.65 -1.10
CA GLY A 122 1.38 17.61 -1.97
C GLY A 122 1.45 16.33 -2.82
N THR A 123 2.45 16.27 -3.69
CA THR A 123 2.76 15.06 -4.46
C THR A 123 3.20 13.95 -3.49
N LYS A 124 2.57 12.78 -3.62
CA LYS A 124 2.84 11.65 -2.72
C LYS A 124 3.94 10.75 -3.27
N THR A 125 4.68 10.14 -2.36
CA THR A 125 5.49 8.95 -2.61
C THR A 125 4.92 7.77 -1.84
N GLU A 126 5.04 6.58 -2.41
CA GLU A 126 4.64 5.33 -1.79
C GLU A 126 5.88 4.62 -1.25
N ILE A 127 5.88 4.25 0.03
CA ILE A 127 6.98 3.53 0.65
C ILE A 127 6.57 2.08 0.84
N LYS A 128 7.37 1.16 0.33
CA LYS A 128 7.18 -0.29 0.42
C LYS A 128 8.28 -0.97 1.24
N ASN A 129 8.08 -2.27 1.50
CA ASN A 129 9.03 -3.13 2.22
C ASN A 129 9.30 -2.71 3.67
N ILE A 130 8.26 -2.27 4.36
CA ILE A 130 8.31 -1.94 5.78
C ILE A 130 7.90 -3.18 6.57
N ASN A 131 8.79 -3.69 7.42
CA ASN A 131 8.64 -5.00 8.08
C ASN A 131 8.38 -4.90 9.60
N SER A 132 8.21 -3.70 10.14
CA SER A 132 7.95 -3.48 11.56
C SER A 132 7.20 -2.18 11.81
N PHE A 133 6.49 -2.07 12.93
CA PHE A 133 5.82 -0.83 13.34
C PHE A 133 6.81 0.31 13.55
N ARG A 134 7.97 0.01 14.13
CA ARG A 134 9.07 0.98 14.26
C ARG A 134 9.61 1.40 12.90
N GLY A 135 9.66 0.48 11.94
CA GLY A 135 10.01 0.76 10.55
C GLY A 135 9.02 1.71 9.90
N VAL A 136 7.71 1.57 10.16
CA VAL A 136 6.67 2.49 9.66
C VAL A 136 6.93 3.91 10.16
N GLU A 137 7.15 4.09 11.47
CA GLU A 137 7.43 5.39 12.06
C GLU A 137 8.65 6.04 11.40
N ARG A 138 9.78 5.35 11.40
CA ARG A 138 11.05 5.85 10.85
C ARG A 138 10.98 6.14 9.36
N ALA A 139 10.31 5.28 8.58
CA ALA A 139 10.17 5.46 7.14
C ALA A 139 9.34 6.69 6.80
N ILE A 140 8.24 6.93 7.51
CA ILE A 140 7.39 8.11 7.32
C ILE A 140 8.14 9.38 7.72
N GLU A 141 8.81 9.39 8.87
CA GLU A 141 9.59 10.54 9.34
C GLU A 141 10.71 10.89 8.36
N TYR A 142 11.49 9.89 7.95
CA TYR A 142 12.56 10.10 6.97
C TYR A 142 12.04 10.67 5.66
N GLU A 143 10.99 10.07 5.11
CA GLU A 143 10.45 10.51 3.82
C GLU A 143 9.82 11.90 3.89
N ALA A 144 9.15 12.22 4.98
CA ALA A 144 8.60 13.57 5.20
C ALA A 144 9.71 14.63 5.26
N LEU A 145 10.81 14.33 5.97
CA LEU A 145 11.98 15.20 6.04
C LEU A 145 12.63 15.37 4.67
N ARG A 146 12.92 14.26 3.96
CA ARG A 146 13.48 14.29 2.61
C ARG A 146 12.67 15.15 1.65
N GLN A 147 11.33 15.02 1.69
CA GLN A 147 10.45 15.82 0.83
C GLN A 147 10.48 17.30 1.21
N ALA A 148 10.51 17.62 2.51
CA ALA A 148 10.58 18.98 2.99
C ALA A 148 11.89 19.66 2.55
N GLU A 149 13.03 19.02 2.77
CA GLU A 149 14.35 19.50 2.36
C GLU A 149 14.41 19.75 0.83
N LEU A 150 13.94 18.78 0.03
CA LEU A 150 13.92 18.92 -1.42
C LEU A 150 13.06 20.12 -1.88
N LEU A 151 11.92 20.36 -1.24
CA LEU A 151 11.04 21.49 -1.57
C LEU A 151 11.65 22.84 -1.13
N GLU A 152 12.33 22.89 0.02
CA GLU A 152 13.04 24.07 0.52
C GLU A 152 14.19 24.46 -0.40
N GLU A 153 14.87 23.49 -1.02
CA GLU A 153 15.91 23.71 -2.04
C GLU A 153 15.33 24.10 -3.42
N GLY A 154 14.01 24.22 -3.54
CA GLY A 154 13.33 24.57 -4.80
C GLY A 154 13.18 23.41 -5.79
N GLY A 155 13.43 22.19 -5.35
CA GLY A 155 13.19 20.96 -6.10
C GLY A 155 11.70 20.61 -6.22
N LYS A 156 11.41 19.50 -6.89
CA LYS A 156 10.04 18.99 -7.06
C LYS A 156 9.97 17.53 -6.62
N ILE A 157 8.90 17.20 -5.90
CA ILE A 157 8.60 15.82 -5.56
C ILE A 157 8.01 15.13 -6.79
N ILE A 158 8.57 13.98 -7.14
CA ILE A 158 8.08 13.10 -8.20
C ILE A 158 7.23 12.01 -7.55
N GLN A 159 6.10 11.69 -8.15
CA GLN A 159 5.27 10.57 -7.70
C GLN A 159 5.98 9.26 -8.06
N GLU A 160 6.53 8.60 -7.08
CA GLU A 160 7.31 7.37 -7.25
C GLU A 160 7.01 6.37 -6.12
N THR A 161 7.41 5.12 -6.35
CA THR A 161 7.49 4.09 -5.32
C THR A 161 8.92 4.01 -4.81
N ARG A 162 9.09 4.01 -3.49
CA ARG A 162 10.36 3.90 -2.79
C ARG A 162 10.37 2.66 -1.90
N THR A 163 11.52 2.06 -1.69
CA THR A 163 11.70 0.97 -0.73
C THR A 163 12.35 1.48 0.54
N TRP A 164 11.86 1.03 1.69
CA TRP A 164 12.50 1.28 2.97
C TRP A 164 13.71 0.36 3.15
N ASP A 165 14.86 0.92 3.44
CA ASP A 165 16.06 0.19 3.84
C ASP A 165 16.25 0.32 5.37
N GLU A 166 15.88 -0.74 6.08
CA GLU A 166 15.93 -0.76 7.56
C GLU A 166 17.35 -0.62 8.11
N LYS A 167 18.38 -1.10 7.37
CA LYS A 167 19.78 -1.05 7.83
C LYS A 167 20.34 0.35 7.72
N GLU A 168 20.10 1.00 6.60
CA GLU A 168 20.59 2.36 6.36
C GLU A 168 19.65 3.42 6.94
N GLY A 169 18.41 3.08 7.21
CA GLY A 169 17.40 4.01 7.73
C GLY A 169 16.98 5.07 6.73
N ILE A 170 16.94 4.72 5.44
CA ILE A 170 16.60 5.63 4.34
C ILE A 170 15.57 4.99 3.40
N THR A 171 14.92 5.83 2.60
CA THR A 171 14.13 5.36 1.46
C THR A 171 14.98 5.44 0.18
N LYS A 172 14.89 4.41 -0.67
CA LYS A 172 15.55 4.35 -1.98
C LYS A 172 14.50 4.31 -3.08
N SER A 173 14.70 5.06 -4.17
CA SER A 173 13.80 5.00 -5.33
C SER A 173 13.76 3.59 -5.89
N MET A 174 12.57 3.09 -6.14
CA MET A 174 12.32 1.94 -6.99
C MET A 174 12.03 2.46 -8.41
N ARG A 175 11.95 1.58 -9.40
CA ARG A 175 11.59 1.97 -10.77
C ARG A 175 10.39 2.91 -10.78
N SER A 176 10.49 4.03 -11.47
CA SER A 176 9.34 4.90 -11.71
C SER A 176 8.28 4.15 -12.53
N LYS A 177 7.00 4.37 -12.27
CA LYS A 177 5.90 3.75 -13.05
C LYS A 177 5.94 4.15 -14.53
N GLU A 178 6.61 5.23 -14.88
CA GLU A 178 6.79 5.69 -16.26
C GLU A 178 7.71 4.78 -17.10
N GLU A 179 8.61 4.05 -16.46
CA GLU A 179 9.48 3.07 -17.13
C GLU A 179 8.87 1.66 -17.21
N ALA A 180 7.74 1.44 -16.57
CA ALA A 180 7.02 0.15 -16.58
C ALA A 180 6.15 0.04 -17.84
N ASN A 181 6.76 -0.03 -19.01
CA ASN A 181 6.09 -0.27 -20.30
C ASN A 181 5.50 -1.69 -20.43
N ASP A 182 5.48 -2.49 -19.37
CA ASP A 182 5.04 -3.88 -19.43
C ASP A 182 4.07 -4.24 -18.28
N TYR A 183 3.06 -3.41 -18.07
CA TYR A 183 1.85 -3.90 -17.43
C TYR A 183 1.15 -4.80 -18.43
N ARG A 184 1.29 -6.11 -18.25
CA ARG A 184 0.43 -7.08 -18.93
C ARG A 184 -0.98 -6.92 -18.37
N TYR A 185 -1.72 -5.98 -18.95
CA TYR A 185 -3.15 -5.97 -18.79
C TYR A 185 -3.66 -7.25 -19.45
N PHE A 186 -4.12 -8.20 -18.66
CA PHE A 186 -4.99 -9.21 -19.22
C PHE A 186 -6.19 -8.47 -19.82
N PRO A 187 -6.45 -8.60 -21.12
CA PRO A 187 -7.66 -8.01 -21.67
C PRO A 187 -8.81 -8.55 -20.85
N CYS A 188 -9.66 -7.67 -20.37
CA CYS A 188 -10.84 -8.08 -19.63
C CYS A 188 -11.72 -8.88 -20.60
N LEU A 189 -11.63 -10.21 -20.53
CA LEU A 189 -12.43 -11.12 -21.35
C LEU A 189 -13.93 -10.87 -21.21
N LEU A 190 -14.36 -10.19 -20.16
CA LEU A 190 -15.73 -9.76 -19.94
C LEU A 190 -16.19 -8.62 -20.87
N TYR A 191 -15.27 -7.85 -21.45
CA TYR A 191 -15.60 -6.79 -22.42
C TYR A 191 -15.50 -7.23 -23.89
N THR A 192 -14.86 -8.35 -24.15
CA THR A 192 -14.62 -8.83 -25.53
C THR A 192 -15.48 -10.04 -25.93
N SER A 193 -16.14 -10.67 -24.97
CA SER A 193 -17.08 -11.77 -25.23
C SER A 193 -18.47 -11.33 -24.80
N PRO A 194 -19.43 -11.18 -25.71
CA PRO A 194 -20.82 -10.93 -25.33
C PRO A 194 -21.28 -12.08 -24.42
N SER A 195 -21.92 -11.72 -23.30
CA SER A 195 -22.50 -12.70 -22.41
C SER A 195 -23.60 -13.46 -23.16
N PRO A 196 -23.86 -14.74 -22.84
CA PRO A 196 -24.99 -15.46 -23.43
C PRO A 196 -26.33 -14.74 -23.33
N ARG A 197 -26.49 -13.79 -22.40
CA ARG A 197 -27.68 -12.95 -22.25
C ARG A 197 -27.72 -11.77 -23.22
N ASP A 198 -26.58 -11.37 -23.77
CA ASP A 198 -26.50 -10.24 -24.72
C ASP A 198 -26.83 -10.70 -26.15
N THR A 199 -26.72 -12.01 -26.42
CA THR A 199 -27.06 -12.62 -27.70
C THR A 199 -28.55 -12.95 -27.85
N GLU A 200 -29.33 -12.91 -26.75
CA GLU A 200 -30.79 -13.17 -26.79
C GLU A 200 -31.64 -11.90 -27.04
N ARG A 201 -31.01 -10.73 -27.21
CA ARG A 201 -31.72 -9.44 -27.43
C ARG A 201 -31.50 -8.80 -28.80
N SER A 202 -31.00 -9.54 -29.77
CA SER A 202 -30.88 -9.08 -31.16
C SER A 202 -31.86 -9.79 -32.07
#